data_1f51804a3a9de83d081e68486469530f
#
_entry.id   1f51804a3a9de83d081e68486469530f
#
_cell.length_a   1.000
_cell.length_b   1.000
_cell.length_c   1.000
_cell.angle_alpha   90.00
_cell.angle_beta   90.00
_cell.angle_gamma   90.00
#
_symmetry.space_group_name_H-M   'P 1'
#
loop_
_entity.id
_entity.type
_entity.pdbx_description
1 polymer ?
#
loop_
_entity_poly.entity_id
_entity_poly.type
_entity_poly.pdbx_seq_one_letter_code
_entity_poly.pdbx_strand_id
1 'polypeptide(L)'
;DPSVVPSEVGVGSPIEHVVYILKENRTYDQVFGDLRQGNGDPRITIFGWNVTPNQHRMAEEFVLFDNLYCDGEVSVDGHSWSNSAYATDFNEKLWPITYGGHSKAGISNAYTPSAGHLWDLAKAKGMTYRSYGEYATRSSDGTTMDAAPGVGNLYGHVSPKFKLPGMRDPENAKVFLEELDEYEKNFGSAEPAKRLPNFSVMSLGENHTQGTRPGVPTPQAAVASNDYALGMIVDRLTHSPYWAKTAIFVIEDDAQNGPDHVDARRTTALLISPYTKRKTVDSTLYTTSSMLRTMELLLGLPPMSQYDAAATPMYAAMGTKADLTPFTHEKARIDLDAKNTALAWGAKESMAMNLDEYDAAPMLALNEIIWKSVRGPKSEMPLPIARIHFRK
;
A
#
# COMPACT_ATOMS: atom_id res chain seq x y z
N ASP A 1 -20.90 -2.42 18.08
CA ASP A 1 -21.48 -1.22 17.48
C ASP A 1 -21.90 -1.49 16.04
N PRO A 2 -23.00 -0.92 15.54
CA PRO A 2 -23.39 -1.08 14.15
C PRO A 2 -22.34 -0.47 13.20
N SER A 3 -22.07 -1.17 12.10
CA SER A 3 -21.08 -0.79 11.09
C SER A 3 -21.71 -0.86 9.69
N VAL A 4 -21.18 -0.07 8.74
CA VAL A 4 -21.53 -0.23 7.31
C VAL A 4 -20.87 -1.42 6.66
N VAL A 5 -19.90 -2.03 7.33
CA VAL A 5 -19.32 -3.30 6.88
C VAL A 5 -20.35 -4.41 7.12
N PRO A 6 -20.86 -5.08 6.07
CA PRO A 6 -21.83 -6.15 6.25
C PRO A 6 -21.24 -7.35 7.00
N SER A 7 -22.07 -8.04 7.79
CA SER A 7 -21.66 -9.27 8.47
C SER A 7 -21.60 -10.49 7.54
N GLU A 8 -22.28 -10.42 6.40
CA GLU A 8 -22.40 -11.52 5.45
C GLU A 8 -22.27 -11.02 4.01
N VAL A 9 -21.79 -11.91 3.14
CA VAL A 9 -21.70 -11.66 1.69
C VAL A 9 -23.08 -11.41 1.10
N GLY A 10 -23.22 -10.37 0.29
CA GLY A 10 -24.48 -10.05 -0.41
C GLY A 10 -25.44 -9.18 0.37
N VAL A 11 -25.18 -8.89 1.64
CA VAL A 11 -25.86 -7.81 2.36
C VAL A 11 -25.31 -6.47 1.83
N GLY A 12 -26.17 -5.56 1.43
CA GLY A 12 -25.76 -4.30 0.80
C GLY A 12 -24.94 -3.40 1.72
N SER A 13 -24.03 -2.64 1.12
CA SER A 13 -23.26 -1.57 1.75
C SER A 13 -23.52 -0.26 1.02
N PRO A 14 -23.41 0.90 1.69
CA PRO A 14 -23.45 2.20 1.01
C PRO A 14 -22.20 2.47 0.16
N ILE A 15 -21.14 1.66 0.29
CA ILE A 15 -19.91 1.79 -0.48
C ILE A 15 -20.07 1.11 -1.84
N GLU A 16 -19.83 1.87 -2.91
CA GLU A 16 -19.88 1.40 -4.30
C GLU A 16 -18.49 1.36 -4.94
N HIS A 17 -17.53 2.11 -4.38
CA HIS A 17 -16.19 2.27 -4.90
C HIS A 17 -15.15 1.98 -3.81
N VAL A 18 -14.24 1.07 -4.09
CA VAL A 18 -13.07 0.79 -3.26
C VAL A 18 -11.81 1.17 -4.03
N VAL A 19 -10.99 2.03 -3.45
CA VAL A 19 -9.64 2.36 -3.95
C VAL A 19 -8.64 1.77 -2.98
N TYR A 20 -7.89 0.78 -3.43
CA TYR A 20 -6.91 0.05 -2.65
C TYR A 20 -5.50 0.44 -3.07
N ILE A 21 -4.72 1.00 -2.18
CA ILE A 21 -3.39 1.53 -2.45
C ILE A 21 -2.36 0.72 -1.70
N LEU A 22 -1.46 0.08 -2.44
CA LEU A 22 -0.31 -0.65 -1.93
C LEU A 22 0.93 0.23 -1.98
N LYS A 23 1.65 0.29 -0.87
CA LYS A 23 2.93 0.98 -0.69
C LYS A 23 4.00 -0.04 -0.38
N GLU A 24 5.26 0.38 -0.31
CA GLU A 24 6.39 -0.54 -0.16
C GLU A 24 7.25 -0.24 1.08
N ASN A 25 7.19 -1.19 1.99
CA ASN A 25 8.22 -1.67 2.90
C ASN A 25 8.55 -0.74 4.07
N ARG A 26 7.52 -0.27 4.82
CA ARG A 26 7.78 0.45 6.09
C ARG A 26 7.05 -0.18 7.25
N THR A 27 7.74 -0.25 8.40
CA THR A 27 7.09 -0.61 9.66
C THR A 27 6.28 0.56 10.21
N TYR A 28 5.38 0.25 11.13
CA TYR A 28 4.59 1.26 11.83
C TYR A 28 5.48 2.31 12.52
N ASP A 29 6.47 1.90 13.31
CA ASP A 29 7.32 2.84 14.03
C ASP A 29 8.23 3.67 13.13
N GLN A 30 8.65 3.15 11.98
CA GLN A 30 9.45 3.95 11.03
C GLN A 30 8.71 5.21 10.57
N VAL A 31 7.37 5.16 10.51
CA VAL A 31 6.52 6.25 10.01
C VAL A 31 5.71 6.88 11.14
N PHE A 32 4.91 6.12 11.89
CA PHE A 32 3.94 6.59 12.87
C PHE A 32 4.42 6.54 14.32
N GLY A 33 5.67 6.16 14.54
CA GLY A 33 6.21 6.06 15.90
C GLY A 33 6.19 7.37 16.69
N ASP A 34 6.17 8.53 16.03
CA ASP A 34 6.13 9.85 16.64
C ASP A 34 4.69 10.42 16.81
N LEU A 35 3.65 9.67 16.43
CA LEU A 35 2.27 10.02 16.76
C LEU A 35 2.07 9.94 18.29
N ARG A 36 1.37 10.92 18.82
CA ARG A 36 1.09 10.98 20.27
C ARG A 36 0.06 9.94 20.73
N GLN A 37 -0.75 9.47 19.81
CA GLN A 37 -1.79 8.47 20.03
C GLN A 37 -1.27 7.13 19.50
N GLY A 38 -1.87 6.03 19.97
CA GLY A 38 -1.48 4.69 19.58
C GLY A 38 -0.20 4.21 20.26
N ASN A 39 0.32 3.10 19.75
CA ASN A 39 1.46 2.40 20.33
C ASN A 39 2.72 2.59 19.48
N GLY A 40 3.23 3.82 19.40
CA GLY A 40 4.44 4.19 18.66
C GLY A 40 5.67 4.37 19.56
N ASP A 41 6.87 4.21 18.98
CA ASP A 41 8.15 4.56 19.59
C ASP A 41 8.88 5.64 18.78
N PRO A 42 8.87 6.93 19.22
CA PRO A 42 9.52 8.01 18.50
C PRO A 42 11.04 7.87 18.40
N ARG A 43 11.66 7.03 19.22
CA ARG A 43 13.12 6.82 19.19
C ARG A 43 13.58 6.11 17.92
N ILE A 44 12.71 5.33 17.30
CA ILE A 44 13.00 4.58 16.07
C ILE A 44 12.27 5.09 14.83
N THR A 45 11.53 6.17 14.95
CA THR A 45 10.87 6.85 13.81
C THR A 45 11.91 7.57 12.95
N ILE A 46 11.93 7.28 11.67
CA ILE A 46 12.84 7.89 10.68
C ILE A 46 12.11 8.70 9.61
N PHE A 47 10.83 8.48 9.44
CA PHE A 47 9.97 9.14 8.46
C PHE A 47 8.72 9.76 9.11
N GLY A 48 8.93 10.46 10.24
CA GLY A 48 7.85 11.09 11.00
C GLY A 48 7.20 12.30 10.33
N TRP A 49 6.55 13.14 11.12
CA TRP A 49 5.73 14.29 10.68
C TRP A 49 6.34 15.18 9.58
N ASN A 50 7.65 15.41 9.61
CA ASN A 50 8.27 16.28 8.61
C ASN A 50 8.40 15.61 7.24
N VAL A 51 8.42 14.28 7.20
CA VAL A 51 8.55 13.49 5.97
C VAL A 51 7.19 13.06 5.44
N THR A 52 6.27 12.69 6.34
CA THR A 52 4.96 12.12 6.00
C THR A 52 3.77 12.88 6.59
N PRO A 53 3.66 14.22 6.35
CA PRO A 53 2.60 15.02 6.96
C PRO A 53 1.20 14.59 6.54
N ASN A 54 1.01 14.11 5.32
CA ASN A 54 -0.31 13.67 4.82
C ASN A 54 -0.76 12.39 5.48
N GLN A 55 0.09 11.38 5.57
CA GLN A 55 -0.23 10.12 6.25
C GLN A 55 -0.53 10.33 7.74
N HIS A 56 0.24 11.20 8.40
CA HIS A 56 0.00 11.56 9.80
C HIS A 56 -1.36 12.22 9.99
N ARG A 57 -1.69 13.21 9.15
CA ARG A 57 -3.02 13.84 9.21
C ARG A 57 -4.15 12.87 8.91
N MET A 58 -3.99 11.99 7.93
CA MET A 58 -4.98 10.96 7.65
C MET A 58 -5.19 10.03 8.85
N ALA A 59 -4.11 9.59 9.50
CA ALA A 59 -4.18 8.77 10.69
C ALA A 59 -4.86 9.48 11.87
N GLU A 60 -4.62 10.78 12.05
CA GLU A 60 -5.26 11.57 13.12
C GLU A 60 -6.69 11.99 12.80
N GLU A 61 -7.00 12.29 11.53
CA GLU A 61 -8.33 12.75 11.13
C GLU A 61 -9.34 11.62 10.94
N PHE A 62 -8.88 10.43 10.53
CA PHE A 62 -9.70 9.24 10.34
C PHE A 62 -9.48 8.26 11.49
N VAL A 63 -8.94 7.09 11.23
CA VAL A 63 -8.64 6.09 12.24
C VAL A 63 -7.17 5.73 12.22
N LEU A 64 -6.53 5.69 13.37
CA LEU A 64 -5.18 5.19 13.54
C LEU A 64 -5.24 3.70 13.90
N PHE A 65 -4.62 2.86 13.09
CA PHE A 65 -4.40 1.44 13.40
C PHE A 65 -2.99 1.27 13.96
N ASP A 66 -2.88 0.85 15.21
CA ASP A 66 -1.57 0.66 15.87
C ASP A 66 -1.22 -0.81 16.13
N ASN A 67 -2.08 -1.72 15.65
CA ASN A 67 -1.93 -3.17 15.84
C ASN A 67 -2.31 -3.94 14.56
N LEU A 68 -1.77 -3.50 13.41
CA LEU A 68 -1.98 -4.12 12.12
C LEU A 68 -0.65 -4.65 11.55
N TYR A 69 -0.68 -5.85 10.99
CA TYR A 69 0.48 -6.60 10.52
C TYR A 69 0.32 -7.01 9.07
N CYS A 70 1.43 -6.97 8.30
CA CYS A 70 1.47 -7.60 6.98
C CYS A 70 1.39 -9.12 7.11
N ASP A 71 0.68 -9.76 6.18
CA ASP A 71 0.69 -11.21 6.02
C ASP A 71 1.92 -11.69 5.24
N GLY A 72 2.47 -10.84 4.34
CA GLY A 72 3.70 -11.09 3.59
C GLY A 72 4.97 -10.81 4.41
N GLU A 73 6.03 -11.55 4.11
CA GLU A 73 7.37 -11.37 4.70
C GLU A 73 8.29 -10.54 3.79
N VAL A 74 8.10 -10.62 2.47
CA VAL A 74 8.87 -9.95 1.43
C VAL A 74 7.94 -9.49 0.30
N SER A 75 8.41 -8.65 -0.64
CA SER A 75 7.50 -8.06 -1.64
C SER A 75 6.85 -9.10 -2.56
N VAL A 76 7.56 -10.16 -2.95
CA VAL A 76 7.00 -11.16 -3.87
C VAL A 76 5.82 -11.93 -3.27
N ASP A 77 5.86 -12.27 -1.99
CA ASP A 77 4.70 -12.88 -1.32
C ASP A 77 3.72 -11.82 -0.80
N GLY A 78 4.21 -10.65 -0.39
CA GLY A 78 3.41 -9.52 0.07
C GLY A 78 2.40 -9.04 -0.96
N HIS A 79 2.80 -8.88 -2.23
CA HIS A 79 1.86 -8.57 -3.31
C HIS A 79 0.83 -9.69 -3.54
N SER A 80 1.23 -10.96 -3.40
CA SER A 80 0.30 -12.09 -3.49
C SER A 80 -0.72 -12.06 -2.35
N TRP A 81 -0.28 -11.92 -1.10
CA TRP A 81 -1.16 -11.76 0.06
C TRP A 81 -2.09 -10.57 -0.09
N SER A 82 -1.57 -9.43 -0.55
CA SER A 82 -2.33 -8.18 -0.68
C SER A 82 -3.41 -8.21 -1.76
N ASN A 83 -3.29 -9.07 -2.77
CA ASN A 83 -4.24 -9.13 -3.88
C ASN A 83 -5.10 -10.40 -3.90
N SER A 84 -4.69 -11.44 -3.17
CA SER A 84 -5.32 -12.76 -3.23
C SER A 84 -5.62 -13.36 -1.86
N ALA A 85 -5.26 -12.68 -0.76
CA ALA A 85 -5.30 -13.21 0.61
C ALA A 85 -4.58 -14.56 0.76
N TYR A 86 -3.55 -14.79 -0.08
CA TYR A 86 -2.88 -16.07 -0.17
C TYR A 86 -1.66 -15.97 -1.08
N ALA A 87 -0.52 -16.42 -0.60
CA ALA A 87 0.63 -16.73 -1.45
C ALA A 87 0.65 -18.24 -1.72
N THR A 88 0.93 -18.64 -2.97
CA THR A 88 0.95 -20.06 -3.33
C THR A 88 2.09 -20.78 -2.61
N ASP A 89 1.94 -22.10 -2.39
CA ASP A 89 3.00 -22.95 -1.85
C ASP A 89 4.31 -22.84 -2.64
N PHE A 90 4.21 -22.66 -3.95
CA PHE A 90 5.36 -22.39 -4.82
C PHE A 90 6.05 -21.07 -4.44
N ASN A 91 5.30 -20.00 -4.26
CA ASN A 91 5.82 -18.69 -3.87
C ASN A 91 6.51 -18.76 -2.51
N GLU A 92 5.81 -19.29 -1.50
CA GLU A 92 6.30 -19.39 -0.13
C GLU A 92 7.58 -20.25 0.00
N LYS A 93 7.72 -21.27 -0.81
CA LYS A 93 8.92 -22.12 -0.83
C LYS A 93 10.07 -21.53 -1.64
N LEU A 94 9.78 -20.70 -2.64
CA LEU A 94 10.79 -20.20 -3.57
C LEU A 94 11.42 -18.89 -3.10
N TRP A 95 10.65 -17.99 -2.50
CA TRP A 95 11.18 -16.67 -2.13
C TRP A 95 12.39 -16.74 -1.17
N PRO A 96 12.49 -17.65 -0.19
CA PRO A 96 13.69 -17.74 0.65
C PRO A 96 14.97 -18.11 -0.12
N ILE A 97 14.82 -18.77 -1.28
CA ILE A 97 15.92 -19.18 -2.14
C ILE A 97 16.34 -18.03 -3.06
N THR A 98 15.41 -17.21 -3.51
CA THR A 98 15.65 -16.11 -4.46
C THR A 98 16.01 -14.80 -3.76
N TYR A 99 15.65 -14.65 -2.50
CA TYR A 99 15.85 -13.45 -1.68
C TYR A 99 17.31 -12.96 -1.68
N GLY A 100 17.50 -11.64 -1.70
CA GLY A 100 18.84 -11.03 -1.71
C GLY A 100 19.61 -11.20 -3.01
N GLY A 101 18.93 -11.55 -4.11
CA GLY A 101 19.54 -11.70 -5.45
C GLY A 101 20.27 -13.03 -5.65
N HIS A 102 20.05 -14.02 -4.79
CA HIS A 102 20.69 -15.32 -4.94
C HIS A 102 20.20 -16.11 -6.15
N SER A 103 19.02 -15.82 -6.66
CA SER A 103 18.46 -16.40 -7.88
C SER A 103 17.46 -15.42 -8.49
N LYS A 104 17.13 -15.57 -9.77
CA LYS A 104 16.06 -14.79 -10.39
C LYS A 104 14.72 -15.42 -10.05
N ALA A 105 13.87 -14.66 -9.35
CA ALA A 105 12.45 -15.00 -9.25
C ALA A 105 11.81 -14.66 -10.60
N GLY A 106 11.42 -15.64 -11.37
CA GLY A 106 10.58 -15.42 -12.56
C GLY A 106 9.13 -15.29 -12.11
N ILE A 107 8.43 -14.25 -12.54
CA ILE A 107 6.96 -14.22 -12.43
C ILE A 107 6.43 -15.36 -13.31
N SER A 108 5.74 -16.30 -12.70
CA SER A 108 5.17 -17.44 -13.40
C SER A 108 3.71 -17.64 -12.95
N ASN A 109 2.93 -18.35 -13.76
CA ASN A 109 1.55 -18.71 -13.40
C ASN A 109 1.47 -19.49 -12.07
N ALA A 110 2.57 -20.07 -11.60
CA ALA A 110 2.65 -20.76 -10.32
C ALA A 110 2.52 -19.81 -9.09
N TYR A 111 2.69 -18.51 -9.29
CA TYR A 111 2.40 -17.49 -8.26
C TYR A 111 0.92 -17.11 -8.19
N THR A 112 0.11 -17.48 -9.19
CA THR A 112 -1.31 -17.14 -9.22
C THR A 112 -2.11 -18.16 -8.43
N PRO A 113 -2.80 -17.76 -7.34
CA PRO A 113 -3.69 -18.65 -6.60
C PRO A 113 -4.86 -19.14 -7.45
N SER A 114 -5.37 -20.34 -7.16
CA SER A 114 -6.49 -20.92 -7.90
C SER A 114 -7.81 -20.14 -7.79
N ALA A 115 -8.01 -19.40 -6.71
CA ALA A 115 -9.15 -18.50 -6.54
C ALA A 115 -8.99 -17.17 -7.30
N GLY A 116 -7.82 -16.89 -7.84
CA GLY A 116 -7.51 -15.63 -8.49
C GLY A 116 -7.24 -14.48 -7.51
N HIS A 117 -7.51 -13.26 -7.96
CA HIS A 117 -7.26 -12.01 -7.26
C HIS A 117 -8.57 -11.24 -7.04
N LEU A 118 -8.53 -10.16 -6.27
CA LEU A 118 -9.72 -9.31 -6.03
C LEU A 118 -10.41 -8.84 -7.31
N TRP A 119 -9.65 -8.48 -8.35
CA TRP A 119 -10.23 -8.09 -9.66
C TRP A 119 -10.91 -9.25 -10.38
N ASP A 120 -10.51 -10.49 -10.16
CA ASP A 120 -11.18 -11.66 -10.72
C ASP A 120 -12.55 -11.85 -10.07
N LEU A 121 -12.66 -11.63 -8.76
CA LEU A 121 -13.95 -11.64 -8.05
C LEU A 121 -14.84 -10.50 -8.49
N ALA A 122 -14.28 -9.27 -8.65
CA ALA A 122 -15.02 -8.12 -9.15
C ALA A 122 -15.58 -8.40 -10.56
N LYS A 123 -14.76 -8.97 -11.45
CA LYS A 123 -15.19 -9.39 -12.79
C LYS A 123 -16.30 -10.43 -12.73
N ALA A 124 -16.15 -11.46 -11.91
CA ALA A 124 -17.16 -12.52 -11.78
C ALA A 124 -18.51 -11.97 -11.30
N LYS A 125 -18.50 -10.89 -10.51
CA LYS A 125 -19.69 -10.18 -10.05
C LYS A 125 -20.23 -9.14 -11.06
N GLY A 126 -19.57 -8.94 -12.20
CA GLY A 126 -19.95 -7.94 -13.18
C GLY A 126 -19.61 -6.49 -12.77
N MET A 127 -18.71 -6.31 -11.81
CA MET A 127 -18.21 -5.01 -11.39
C MET A 127 -17.11 -4.50 -12.31
N THR A 128 -17.00 -3.17 -12.43
CA THR A 128 -15.87 -2.54 -13.10
C THR A 128 -14.66 -2.52 -12.18
N TYR A 129 -13.46 -2.70 -12.76
CA TYR A 129 -12.21 -2.69 -12.01
C TYR A 129 -11.07 -2.13 -12.86
N ARG A 130 -10.01 -1.63 -12.18
CA ARG A 130 -8.84 -1.06 -12.83
C ARG A 130 -7.59 -1.20 -11.96
N SER A 131 -6.47 -1.48 -12.61
CA SER A 131 -5.16 -1.46 -11.98
C SER A 131 -4.35 -0.23 -12.37
N TYR A 132 -3.72 0.38 -11.39
CA TYR A 132 -2.76 1.46 -11.51
C TYR A 132 -1.39 0.96 -11.04
N GLY A 133 -0.70 0.25 -11.92
CA GLY A 133 0.65 -0.25 -11.70
C GLY A 133 0.77 -1.59 -10.95
N GLU A 134 -0.28 -2.04 -10.30
CA GLU A 134 -0.28 -3.34 -9.62
C GLU A 134 -0.45 -4.47 -10.64
N TYR A 135 0.41 -5.50 -10.58
CA TYR A 135 0.50 -6.57 -11.59
C TYR A 135 0.54 -6.05 -13.04
N ALA A 136 1.20 -4.92 -13.23
CA ALA A 136 1.43 -4.32 -14.54
C ALA A 136 2.88 -4.48 -14.99
N THR A 137 3.07 -4.58 -16.29
CA THR A 137 4.37 -4.64 -16.94
C THR A 137 4.41 -3.71 -18.14
N ARG A 138 5.61 -3.36 -18.57
CA ARG A 138 5.79 -2.53 -19.76
C ARG A 138 5.42 -3.32 -21.02
N SER A 139 4.70 -2.67 -21.94
CA SER A 139 4.45 -3.18 -23.28
C SER A 139 5.77 -3.47 -24.02
N SER A 140 5.72 -4.31 -25.04
CA SER A 140 6.90 -4.70 -25.80
C SER A 140 7.60 -3.52 -26.50
N ASP A 141 6.87 -2.46 -26.86
CA ASP A 141 7.40 -1.22 -27.43
C ASP A 141 7.88 -0.21 -26.37
N GLY A 142 7.66 -0.51 -25.10
CA GLY A 142 8.09 0.32 -23.97
C GLY A 142 7.32 1.60 -23.73
N THR A 143 6.23 1.85 -24.48
CA THR A 143 5.51 3.14 -24.45
C THR A 143 4.32 3.16 -23.51
N THR A 144 3.80 2.00 -23.14
CA THR A 144 2.62 1.86 -22.26
C THR A 144 2.85 0.75 -21.23
N MET A 145 1.97 0.72 -20.25
CA MET A 145 1.84 -0.39 -19.30
C MET A 145 0.65 -1.26 -19.68
N ASP A 146 0.74 -2.56 -19.44
CA ASP A 146 -0.33 -3.52 -19.60
C ASP A 146 -0.23 -4.60 -18.50
N ALA A 147 -1.16 -5.53 -18.47
CA ALA A 147 -1.20 -6.61 -17.49
C ALA A 147 0.05 -7.48 -17.56
N ALA A 148 0.59 -7.83 -16.39
CA ALA A 148 1.69 -8.78 -16.28
C ALA A 148 1.28 -10.18 -16.77
N PRO A 149 2.22 -11.03 -17.18
CA PRO A 149 1.93 -12.42 -17.50
C PRO A 149 1.26 -13.15 -16.32
N GLY A 150 0.23 -13.95 -16.61
CA GLY A 150 -0.48 -14.75 -15.60
C GLY A 150 -1.72 -14.09 -14.98
N VAL A 151 -1.96 -12.80 -15.22
CA VAL A 151 -3.13 -12.08 -14.71
C VAL A 151 -4.06 -11.62 -15.84
N GLY A 152 -4.45 -12.56 -16.68
CA GLY A 152 -5.17 -12.31 -17.94
C GLY A 152 -6.43 -11.45 -17.83
N ASN A 153 -7.11 -11.44 -16.69
CA ASN A 153 -8.29 -10.61 -16.49
C ASN A 153 -7.98 -9.10 -16.32
N LEU A 154 -6.72 -8.73 -16.14
CA LEU A 154 -6.28 -7.33 -16.14
C LEU A 154 -6.00 -6.77 -17.55
N TYR A 155 -5.90 -7.59 -18.60
CA TYR A 155 -5.72 -7.07 -19.96
C TYR A 155 -6.84 -6.09 -20.32
N GLY A 156 -6.46 -4.87 -20.77
CA GLY A 156 -7.37 -3.78 -21.04
C GLY A 156 -7.89 -3.04 -19.80
N HIS A 157 -7.52 -3.45 -18.60
CA HIS A 157 -7.92 -2.83 -17.33
C HIS A 157 -6.76 -2.19 -16.56
N VAL A 158 -5.57 -2.13 -17.15
CA VAL A 158 -4.41 -1.42 -16.58
C VAL A 158 -4.38 0.01 -17.11
N SER A 159 -4.06 0.98 -16.25
CA SER A 159 -3.79 2.35 -16.67
C SER A 159 -2.49 2.40 -17.48
N PRO A 160 -2.55 2.75 -18.79
CA PRO A 160 -1.42 2.57 -19.69
C PRO A 160 -0.27 3.57 -19.44
N LYS A 161 -0.52 4.63 -18.71
CA LYS A 161 0.47 5.68 -18.44
C LYS A 161 1.00 5.66 -17.00
N PHE A 162 0.40 4.85 -16.13
CA PHE A 162 0.79 4.78 -14.72
C PHE A 162 2.02 3.89 -14.55
N LYS A 163 3.00 4.33 -13.75
CA LYS A 163 4.29 3.63 -13.54
C LYS A 163 5.15 3.44 -14.81
N LEU A 164 5.05 4.34 -15.76
CA LEU A 164 6.05 4.38 -16.84
C LEU A 164 7.45 4.63 -16.26
N PRO A 165 8.51 4.14 -16.93
CA PRO A 165 9.87 4.27 -16.43
C PRO A 165 10.28 5.71 -16.11
N GLY A 166 10.91 5.89 -14.96
CA GLY A 166 11.38 7.20 -14.49
C GLY A 166 10.33 8.06 -13.81
N MET A 167 9.06 7.65 -13.80
CA MET A 167 8.02 8.37 -13.08
C MET A 167 8.16 8.20 -11.57
N ARG A 168 7.98 9.31 -10.86
CA ARG A 168 7.85 9.35 -9.41
C ARG A 168 6.38 9.27 -9.00
N ASP A 169 6.10 8.99 -7.74
CA ASP A 169 4.72 8.81 -7.27
C ASP A 169 3.83 10.06 -7.46
N PRO A 170 4.29 11.33 -7.32
CA PRO A 170 3.46 12.49 -7.66
C PRO A 170 3.07 12.57 -9.15
N GLU A 171 3.92 12.04 -10.04
CA GLU A 171 3.61 11.95 -11.48
C GLU A 171 2.58 10.85 -11.74
N ASN A 172 2.72 9.71 -11.06
CA ASN A 172 1.73 8.63 -11.05
C ASN A 172 0.37 9.13 -10.50
N ALA A 173 0.38 9.88 -9.41
CA ALA A 173 -0.83 10.50 -8.88
C ALA A 173 -1.52 11.38 -9.92
N LYS A 174 -0.79 12.21 -10.68
CA LYS A 174 -1.37 13.04 -11.75
C LYS A 174 -2.06 12.20 -12.83
N VAL A 175 -1.47 11.06 -13.23
CA VAL A 175 -2.12 10.15 -14.19
C VAL A 175 -3.46 9.65 -13.66
N PHE A 176 -3.51 9.24 -12.38
CA PHE A 176 -4.78 8.85 -11.76
C PHE A 176 -5.78 10.01 -11.72
N LEU A 177 -5.33 11.23 -11.39
CA LEU A 177 -6.21 12.41 -11.33
C LEU A 177 -6.77 12.78 -12.70
N GLU A 178 -5.98 12.64 -13.77
CA GLU A 178 -6.47 12.84 -15.14
C GLU A 178 -7.60 11.83 -15.49
N GLU A 179 -7.46 10.57 -15.10
CA GLU A 179 -8.52 9.57 -15.26
C GLU A 179 -9.74 9.89 -14.36
N LEU A 180 -9.51 10.36 -13.14
CA LEU A 180 -10.58 10.77 -12.22
C LEU A 180 -11.38 11.94 -12.80
N ASP A 181 -10.73 12.92 -13.44
CA ASP A 181 -11.41 14.02 -14.12
C ASP A 181 -12.36 13.52 -15.21
N GLU A 182 -11.97 12.48 -15.96
CA GLU A 182 -12.86 11.86 -16.95
C GLU A 182 -14.02 11.09 -16.29
N TYR A 183 -13.77 10.40 -15.20
CA TYR A 183 -14.83 9.74 -14.42
C TYR A 183 -15.83 10.75 -13.85
N GLU A 184 -15.37 11.89 -13.35
CA GLU A 184 -16.23 12.95 -12.82
C GLU A 184 -17.14 13.54 -13.91
N LYS A 185 -16.63 13.79 -15.11
CA LYS A 185 -17.43 14.22 -16.27
C LYS A 185 -18.55 13.22 -16.60
N ASN A 186 -18.32 11.96 -16.30
CA ASN A 186 -19.25 10.85 -16.58
C ASN A 186 -19.96 10.32 -15.32
N PHE A 187 -20.01 11.08 -14.23
CA PHE A 187 -20.58 10.64 -12.95
C PHE A 187 -22.01 10.09 -13.08
N GLY A 188 -22.86 10.71 -13.88
CA GLY A 188 -24.24 10.27 -14.15
C GLY A 188 -24.40 9.32 -15.35
N SER A 189 -23.32 8.84 -15.97
CA SER A 189 -23.39 7.98 -17.15
C SER A 189 -24.09 6.66 -16.87
N ALA A 190 -24.94 6.22 -17.79
CA ALA A 190 -25.53 4.88 -17.77
C ALA A 190 -24.51 3.76 -18.09
N GLU A 191 -23.33 4.12 -18.64
CA GLU A 191 -22.26 3.20 -18.98
C GLU A 191 -21.30 3.06 -17.77
N PRO A 192 -21.30 1.92 -17.05
CA PRO A 192 -20.45 1.74 -15.85
C PRO A 192 -18.96 1.93 -16.12
N ALA A 193 -18.48 1.53 -17.30
CA ALA A 193 -17.08 1.63 -17.68
C ALA A 193 -16.57 3.08 -17.82
N LYS A 194 -17.45 4.07 -17.91
CA LYS A 194 -17.08 5.50 -17.98
C LYS A 194 -17.00 6.16 -16.60
N ARG A 195 -17.49 5.50 -15.56
CA ARG A 195 -17.49 6.02 -14.18
C ARG A 195 -16.29 5.50 -13.41
N LEU A 196 -16.05 6.07 -12.23
CA LEU A 196 -15.05 5.52 -11.31
C LEU A 196 -15.30 4.02 -11.12
N PRO A 197 -14.30 3.15 -11.33
CA PRO A 197 -14.48 1.71 -11.14
C PRO A 197 -14.98 1.34 -9.73
N ASN A 198 -15.72 0.24 -9.64
CA ASN A 198 -16.13 -0.30 -8.35
C ASN A 198 -14.92 -0.76 -7.53
N PHE A 199 -13.89 -1.30 -8.19
CA PHE A 199 -12.64 -1.70 -7.55
C PHE A 199 -11.45 -1.13 -8.33
N SER A 200 -10.58 -0.39 -7.64
CA SER A 200 -9.31 0.11 -8.17
C SER A 200 -8.19 -0.34 -7.25
N VAL A 201 -7.15 -0.94 -7.80
CA VAL A 201 -5.92 -1.25 -7.07
C VAL A 201 -4.77 -0.40 -7.62
N MET A 202 -3.95 0.14 -6.73
CA MET A 202 -2.88 1.08 -7.09
C MET A 202 -1.60 0.73 -6.35
N SER A 203 -0.46 0.81 -7.02
CA SER A 203 0.86 0.65 -6.44
C SER A 203 1.59 2.00 -6.40
N LEU A 204 1.88 2.50 -5.20
CA LEU A 204 2.71 3.67 -4.94
C LEU A 204 3.95 3.22 -4.16
N GLY A 205 5.03 2.89 -4.86
CA GLY A 205 6.17 2.18 -4.30
C GLY A 205 7.43 3.02 -4.07
N GLU A 206 7.40 4.35 -4.26
CA GLU A 206 8.61 5.17 -4.12
C GLU A 206 9.17 5.17 -2.69
N ASN A 207 8.34 4.87 -1.69
CA ASN A 207 8.77 4.77 -0.29
C ASN A 207 9.68 3.55 -0.02
N HIS A 208 9.81 2.59 -0.96
CA HIS A 208 10.85 1.56 -0.93
C HIS A 208 12.25 2.19 -0.89
N THR A 209 12.45 3.29 -1.57
CA THR A 209 13.71 4.00 -1.77
C THR A 209 14.72 3.22 -2.63
N GLN A 210 15.80 3.87 -3.00
CA GLN A 210 16.96 3.25 -3.61
C GLN A 210 18.21 3.39 -2.71
N GLY A 211 17.99 3.36 -1.40
CA GLY A 211 19.05 3.60 -0.43
C GLY A 211 19.69 4.96 -0.64
N THR A 212 21.01 4.99 -0.60
CA THR A 212 21.82 6.21 -0.82
C THR A 212 22.53 6.20 -2.17
N ARG A 213 22.00 5.52 -3.19
CA ARG A 213 22.53 5.52 -4.56
C ARG A 213 22.70 6.97 -5.04
N PRO A 214 23.89 7.38 -5.52
CA PRO A 214 24.13 8.76 -5.97
C PRO A 214 23.22 9.17 -7.13
N GLY A 215 22.75 10.41 -7.10
CA GLY A 215 21.92 10.99 -8.17
C GLY A 215 20.43 10.65 -8.13
N VAL A 216 20.01 9.68 -7.31
CA VAL A 216 18.59 9.41 -7.06
C VAL A 216 18.11 10.14 -5.79
N PRO A 217 16.78 10.26 -5.57
CA PRO A 217 16.25 10.90 -4.36
C PRO A 217 16.80 10.28 -3.08
N THR A 218 17.03 11.12 -2.09
CA THR A 218 17.38 10.62 -0.74
C THR A 218 16.23 9.77 -0.18
N PRO A 219 16.47 8.84 0.76
CA PRO A 219 15.39 8.07 1.38
C PRO A 219 14.25 8.94 1.91
N GLN A 220 14.57 10.06 2.56
CA GLN A 220 13.55 10.99 3.04
C GLN A 220 12.77 11.65 1.90
N ALA A 221 13.44 12.07 0.83
CA ALA A 221 12.79 12.67 -0.34
C ALA A 221 11.87 11.67 -1.05
N ALA A 222 12.27 10.40 -1.16
CA ALA A 222 11.47 9.35 -1.77
C ALA A 222 10.20 9.05 -0.95
N VAL A 223 10.32 8.91 0.36
CA VAL A 223 9.17 8.69 1.24
C VAL A 223 8.25 9.91 1.30
N ALA A 224 8.81 11.12 1.32
CA ALA A 224 7.99 12.35 1.28
C ALA A 224 7.27 12.53 -0.06
N SER A 225 7.89 12.12 -1.16
CA SER A 225 7.27 12.10 -2.50
C SER A 225 6.07 11.15 -2.55
N ASN A 226 6.22 9.96 -2.00
CA ASN A 226 5.14 8.98 -1.83
C ASN A 226 4.00 9.53 -0.94
N ASP A 227 4.31 10.14 0.20
CA ASP A 227 3.34 10.79 1.07
C ASP A 227 2.56 11.91 0.36
N TYR A 228 3.26 12.74 -0.40
CA TYR A 228 2.65 13.84 -1.15
C TYR A 228 1.71 13.31 -2.24
N ALA A 229 2.11 12.26 -2.97
CA ALA A 229 1.29 11.60 -3.97
C ALA A 229 0.00 11.02 -3.37
N LEU A 230 0.12 10.33 -2.24
CA LEU A 230 -1.04 9.82 -1.51
C LEU A 230 -1.97 10.95 -1.08
N GLY A 231 -1.40 12.05 -0.56
CA GLY A 231 -2.15 13.26 -0.19
C GLY A 231 -2.95 13.82 -1.38
N MET A 232 -2.34 13.95 -2.56
CA MET A 232 -3.02 14.42 -3.77
C MET A 232 -4.22 13.53 -4.16
N ILE A 233 -4.04 12.22 -4.11
CA ILE A 233 -5.08 11.25 -4.48
C ILE A 233 -6.26 11.33 -3.51
N VAL A 234 -5.98 11.30 -2.21
CA VAL A 234 -7.03 11.33 -1.17
C VAL A 234 -7.77 12.66 -1.18
N ASP A 235 -7.07 13.79 -1.31
CA ASP A 235 -7.69 15.10 -1.45
C ASP A 235 -8.71 15.11 -2.61
N ARG A 236 -8.28 14.74 -3.81
CA ARG A 236 -9.15 14.77 -4.98
C ARG A 236 -10.34 13.81 -4.87
N LEU A 237 -10.12 12.59 -4.38
CA LEU A 237 -11.21 11.62 -4.17
C LEU A 237 -12.24 12.12 -3.16
N THR A 238 -11.79 12.73 -2.05
CA THR A 238 -12.69 13.22 -1.00
C THR A 238 -13.46 14.49 -1.42
N HIS A 239 -12.99 15.23 -2.43
CA HIS A 239 -13.71 16.35 -3.04
C HIS A 239 -14.51 15.96 -4.28
N SER A 240 -14.46 14.70 -4.72
CA SER A 240 -15.16 14.21 -5.90
C SER A 240 -16.64 13.91 -5.61
N PRO A 241 -17.50 13.88 -6.65
CA PRO A 241 -18.90 13.46 -6.48
C PRO A 241 -19.03 11.97 -6.05
N TYR A 242 -17.96 11.19 -6.15
CA TYR A 242 -17.93 9.79 -5.72
C TYR A 242 -17.70 9.61 -4.21
N TRP A 243 -17.27 10.66 -3.49
CA TRP A 243 -16.84 10.56 -2.10
C TRP A 243 -17.85 9.88 -1.18
N ALA A 244 -19.13 10.24 -1.28
CA ALA A 244 -20.18 9.70 -0.42
C ALA A 244 -20.29 8.16 -0.42
N LYS A 245 -19.75 7.51 -1.45
CA LYS A 245 -19.85 6.06 -1.67
C LYS A 245 -18.48 5.38 -1.84
N THR A 246 -17.40 6.03 -1.42
CA THR A 246 -16.02 5.57 -1.60
C THR A 246 -15.37 5.19 -0.28
N ALA A 247 -14.63 4.10 -0.29
CA ALA A 247 -13.68 3.73 0.75
C ALA A 247 -12.28 3.56 0.15
N ILE A 248 -11.29 4.22 0.76
CA ILE A 248 -9.89 4.17 0.37
C ILE A 248 -9.15 3.37 1.44
N PHE A 249 -8.47 2.32 1.02
CA PHE A 249 -7.64 1.47 1.85
C PHE A 249 -6.19 1.64 1.45
N VAL A 250 -5.30 1.84 2.40
CA VAL A 250 -3.86 1.99 2.18
C VAL A 250 -3.11 1.07 3.12
N ILE A 251 -2.18 0.29 2.58
CA ILE A 251 -1.32 -0.61 3.36
C ILE A 251 0.05 -0.74 2.66
N GLU A 252 1.07 -1.14 3.40
CA GLU A 252 2.32 -1.65 2.81
C GLU A 252 2.13 -3.12 2.41
N ASP A 253 2.76 -3.56 1.33
CA ASP A 253 2.75 -4.96 0.89
C ASP A 253 3.44 -5.88 1.91
N ASP A 254 4.57 -5.43 2.42
CA ASP A 254 5.30 -5.99 3.55
C ASP A 254 6.00 -4.88 4.36
N ALA A 255 6.59 -5.21 5.49
CA ALA A 255 7.35 -4.26 6.30
C ALA A 255 8.87 -4.48 6.21
N GLN A 256 9.31 -5.46 5.46
CA GLN A 256 10.70 -5.83 5.14
C GLN A 256 11.67 -5.84 6.33
N ASN A 257 11.22 -6.34 7.48
CA ASN A 257 12.06 -6.44 8.67
C ASN A 257 12.71 -5.11 9.09
N GLY A 258 12.02 -3.99 8.90
CA GLY A 258 12.43 -2.70 9.44
C GLY A 258 12.34 -2.68 10.97
N PRO A 259 12.99 -1.70 11.63
CA PRO A 259 12.88 -1.57 13.08
C PRO A 259 11.45 -1.19 13.50
N ASP A 260 10.93 -1.94 14.47
CA ASP A 260 9.67 -1.69 15.16
C ASP A 260 9.78 -2.23 16.59
N HIS A 261 9.24 -1.52 17.59
CA HIS A 261 9.41 -1.92 19.00
C HIS A 261 8.46 -3.06 19.42
N VAL A 262 7.50 -3.40 18.55
CA VAL A 262 6.53 -4.49 18.79
C VAL A 262 6.89 -5.71 17.96
N ASP A 263 6.86 -5.60 16.64
CA ASP A 263 7.17 -6.68 15.70
C ASP A 263 7.51 -6.09 14.33
N ALA A 264 8.51 -6.62 13.65
CA ALA A 264 9.00 -6.14 12.35
C ALA A 264 8.01 -6.30 11.19
N ARG A 265 6.90 -7.00 11.38
CA ARG A 265 5.79 -7.11 10.41
C ARG A 265 4.66 -6.12 10.67
N ARG A 266 4.70 -5.40 11.81
CA ARG A 266 3.72 -4.34 12.09
C ARG A 266 3.94 -3.18 11.14
N THR A 267 2.86 -2.76 10.45
CA THR A 267 2.97 -1.77 9.39
C THR A 267 1.95 -0.64 9.51
N THR A 268 2.11 0.36 8.64
CA THR A 268 1.16 1.46 8.51
C THR A 268 -0.04 1.04 7.70
N ALA A 269 -1.23 1.44 8.14
CA ALA A 269 -2.46 1.24 7.39
C ALA A 269 -3.40 2.43 7.58
N LEU A 270 -4.17 2.75 6.54
CA LEU A 270 -5.17 3.80 6.57
C LEU A 270 -6.49 3.29 5.99
N LEU A 271 -7.58 3.74 6.59
CA LEU A 271 -8.94 3.53 6.10
C LEU A 271 -9.63 4.89 6.07
N ILE A 272 -9.94 5.37 4.87
CA ILE A 272 -10.46 6.71 4.63
C ILE A 272 -11.80 6.58 3.90
N SER A 273 -12.86 6.91 4.59
CA SER A 273 -14.24 6.83 4.09
C SER A 273 -15.12 7.81 4.85
N PRO A 274 -16.24 8.27 4.29
CA PRO A 274 -17.23 9.00 5.07
C PRO A 274 -17.73 8.26 6.30
N TYR A 275 -17.62 6.94 6.29
CA TYR A 275 -18.11 6.07 7.38
C TYR A 275 -17.03 5.68 8.39
N THR A 276 -15.78 6.09 8.20
CA THR A 276 -14.72 5.86 9.19
C THR A 276 -15.02 6.59 10.48
N LYS A 277 -14.85 5.93 11.62
CA LYS A 277 -14.94 6.56 12.95
C LYS A 277 -13.76 7.49 13.13
N ARG A 278 -13.99 8.77 12.90
CA ARG A 278 -12.93 9.79 12.87
C ARG A 278 -12.31 10.02 14.23
N LYS A 279 -10.99 10.34 14.20
CA LYS A 279 -10.19 10.73 15.38
C LYS A 279 -10.16 9.65 16.47
N THR A 280 -10.14 8.39 16.04
CA THR A 280 -10.08 7.25 16.95
C THR A 280 -8.80 6.45 16.73
N VAL A 281 -8.42 5.69 17.75
CA VAL A 281 -7.39 4.65 17.65
C VAL A 281 -8.10 3.31 17.74
N ASP A 282 -7.80 2.44 16.79
CA ASP A 282 -8.29 1.06 16.78
C ASP A 282 -7.10 0.12 16.95
N SER A 283 -6.99 -0.46 18.16
CA SER A 283 -5.92 -1.40 18.52
C SER A 283 -6.35 -2.86 18.37
N THR A 284 -7.43 -3.12 17.64
CA THR A 284 -7.80 -4.49 17.27
C THR A 284 -6.69 -5.11 16.44
N LEU A 285 -6.38 -6.39 16.70
CA LEU A 285 -5.43 -7.13 15.87
C LEU A 285 -6.02 -7.32 14.47
N TYR A 286 -5.38 -6.68 13.51
CA TYR A 286 -5.69 -6.83 12.09
C TYR A 286 -4.48 -7.30 11.30
N THR A 287 -4.74 -7.89 10.14
CA THR A 287 -3.73 -8.24 9.15
C THR A 287 -4.13 -7.74 7.76
N THR A 288 -3.28 -7.92 6.77
CA THR A 288 -3.62 -7.69 5.36
C THR A 288 -4.93 -8.38 4.99
N SER A 289 -5.11 -9.65 5.40
CA SER A 289 -6.34 -10.41 5.16
C SER A 289 -7.58 -9.79 5.82
N SER A 290 -7.44 -9.10 6.97
CA SER A 290 -8.54 -8.36 7.59
C SER A 290 -9.01 -7.19 6.71
N MET A 291 -8.07 -6.48 6.09
CA MET A 291 -8.37 -5.39 5.17
C MET A 291 -9.06 -5.91 3.91
N LEU A 292 -8.54 -7.00 3.32
CA LEU A 292 -9.15 -7.67 2.16
C LEU A 292 -10.58 -8.12 2.47
N ARG A 293 -10.78 -8.79 3.61
CA ARG A 293 -12.11 -9.22 4.02
C ARG A 293 -13.09 -8.07 4.16
N THR A 294 -12.63 -6.93 4.66
CA THR A 294 -13.45 -5.72 4.77
C THR A 294 -13.86 -5.20 3.40
N MET A 295 -12.93 -5.12 2.45
CA MET A 295 -13.23 -4.69 1.07
C MET A 295 -14.22 -5.64 0.37
N GLU A 296 -14.01 -6.96 0.53
CA GLU A 296 -14.90 -7.97 0.00
C GLU A 296 -16.33 -7.79 0.52
N LEU A 297 -16.50 -7.66 1.83
CA LEU A 297 -17.82 -7.48 2.43
C LEU A 297 -18.49 -6.18 1.94
N LEU A 298 -17.74 -5.07 1.86
CA LEU A 298 -18.27 -3.79 1.35
C LEU A 298 -18.74 -3.90 -0.10
N LEU A 299 -18.04 -4.63 -0.94
CA LEU A 299 -18.39 -4.86 -2.35
C LEU A 299 -19.31 -6.09 -2.53
N GLY A 300 -19.58 -6.84 -1.45
CA GLY A 300 -20.37 -8.07 -1.46
C GLY A 300 -19.70 -9.20 -2.22
N LEU A 301 -18.37 -9.27 -2.20
CA LEU A 301 -17.57 -10.34 -2.78
C LEU A 301 -17.39 -11.50 -1.80
N PRO A 302 -17.29 -12.74 -2.28
CA PRO A 302 -16.93 -13.89 -1.44
C PRO A 302 -15.45 -13.80 -1.04
N PRO A 303 -14.99 -14.52 0.00
CA PRO A 303 -13.58 -14.64 0.30
C PRO A 303 -12.84 -15.44 -0.78
N MET A 304 -11.54 -15.15 -0.94
CA MET A 304 -10.65 -15.81 -1.90
C MET A 304 -10.00 -17.07 -1.31
N SER A 305 -9.80 -17.08 0.01
CA SER A 305 -9.09 -18.13 0.71
C SER A 305 -9.69 -18.41 2.09
N GLN A 306 -9.15 -19.38 2.80
CA GLN A 306 -9.47 -19.62 4.21
C GLN A 306 -8.96 -18.49 5.12
N TYR A 307 -7.93 -17.75 4.70
CA TYR A 307 -7.28 -16.73 5.52
C TYR A 307 -8.15 -15.48 5.63
N ASP A 308 -8.61 -14.92 4.51
CA ASP A 308 -9.54 -13.80 4.52
C ASP A 308 -10.92 -14.21 5.04
N ALA A 309 -11.39 -15.44 4.73
CA ALA A 309 -12.64 -15.95 5.27
C ALA A 309 -12.64 -15.98 6.81
N ALA A 310 -11.50 -16.25 7.44
CA ALA A 310 -11.35 -16.34 8.89
C ALA A 310 -10.87 -15.02 9.52
N ALA A 311 -10.43 -14.05 8.72
CA ALA A 311 -9.92 -12.79 9.21
C ALA A 311 -11.00 -11.93 9.87
N THR A 312 -10.63 -11.18 10.89
CA THR A 312 -11.52 -10.22 11.54
C THR A 312 -11.71 -8.99 10.65
N PRO A 313 -12.91 -8.72 10.11
CA PRO A 313 -13.18 -7.50 9.36
C PRO A 313 -13.06 -6.25 10.25
N MET A 314 -12.80 -5.10 9.64
CA MET A 314 -12.55 -3.84 10.33
C MET A 314 -13.88 -3.16 10.81
N TYR A 315 -14.75 -3.92 11.43
CA TYR A 315 -16.05 -3.43 11.93
C TYR A 315 -15.91 -2.27 12.93
N ALA A 316 -14.90 -2.34 13.80
CA ALA A 316 -14.68 -1.35 14.83
C ALA A 316 -14.30 0.02 14.25
N ALA A 317 -13.64 0.03 13.10
CA ALA A 317 -13.17 1.26 12.44
C ALA A 317 -14.25 2.02 11.68
N MET A 318 -15.38 1.39 11.35
CA MET A 318 -16.45 2.00 10.55
C MET A 318 -17.79 2.06 11.31
N GLY A 319 -18.45 3.22 11.26
CA GLY A 319 -19.78 3.43 11.79
C GLY A 319 -20.85 3.39 10.70
N THR A 320 -22.08 3.77 11.04
CA THR A 320 -23.23 3.85 10.10
C THR A 320 -23.56 5.27 9.66
N LYS A 321 -22.99 6.28 10.33
CA LYS A 321 -23.24 7.69 10.04
C LYS A 321 -22.12 8.25 9.20
N ALA A 322 -22.46 8.78 8.01
CA ALA A 322 -21.50 9.42 7.13
C ALA A 322 -21.07 10.80 7.65
N ASP A 323 -19.78 11.07 7.59
CA ASP A 323 -19.17 12.39 7.68
C ASP A 323 -18.47 12.70 6.35
N LEU A 324 -19.09 13.59 5.57
CA LEU A 324 -18.63 13.94 4.23
C LEU A 324 -17.51 15.00 4.24
N THR A 325 -17.00 15.42 5.38
CA THR A 325 -15.89 16.38 5.46
C THR A 325 -14.70 15.85 4.66
N PRO A 326 -14.24 16.58 3.63
CA PRO A 326 -13.16 16.12 2.79
C PRO A 326 -11.80 16.27 3.50
N PHE A 327 -10.82 15.53 3.01
CA PHE A 327 -9.42 15.69 3.38
C PHE A 327 -8.78 16.71 2.43
N THR A 328 -7.96 17.61 2.97
CA THR A 328 -7.13 18.52 2.17
C THR A 328 -5.66 18.20 2.41
N HIS A 329 -4.91 17.90 1.34
CA HIS A 329 -3.52 17.51 1.47
C HIS A 329 -2.62 18.68 1.89
N GLU A 330 -1.55 18.34 2.58
CA GLU A 330 -0.48 19.27 2.92
C GLU A 330 0.63 19.26 1.85
N LYS A 331 1.26 20.41 1.68
CA LYS A 331 2.48 20.50 0.88
C LYS A 331 3.60 19.72 1.57
N ALA A 332 4.52 19.18 0.78
CA ALA A 332 5.73 18.59 1.31
C ALA A 332 6.49 19.60 2.18
N ARG A 333 7.00 19.13 3.32
CA ARG A 333 7.76 19.96 4.28
C ARG A 333 9.26 19.87 4.06
N ILE A 334 9.69 18.94 3.21
CA ILE A 334 11.09 18.77 2.80
C ILE A 334 11.19 18.84 1.28
N ASP A 335 12.40 19.03 0.79
CA ASP A 335 12.69 19.03 -0.64
C ASP A 335 12.53 17.64 -1.23
N LEU A 336 11.52 17.45 -2.10
CA LEU A 336 11.23 16.18 -2.77
C LEU A 336 12.31 15.80 -3.80
N ASP A 337 13.09 16.77 -4.29
CA ASP A 337 14.11 16.57 -5.31
C ASP A 337 15.52 16.44 -4.73
N ALA A 338 15.65 16.43 -3.40
CA ALA A 338 16.92 16.23 -2.73
C ALA A 338 17.53 14.87 -3.13
N LYS A 339 18.76 14.90 -3.66
CA LYS A 339 19.46 13.73 -4.20
C LYS A 339 20.63 13.31 -3.34
N ASN A 340 20.89 12.02 -3.33
CA ASN A 340 22.08 11.47 -2.70
C ASN A 340 23.33 11.89 -3.45
N THR A 341 24.40 12.17 -2.69
CA THR A 341 25.74 12.43 -3.23
C THR A 341 26.59 11.17 -3.22
N ALA A 342 27.70 11.17 -3.96
CA ALA A 342 28.67 10.07 -3.96
C ALA A 342 29.35 9.87 -2.58
N LEU A 343 29.25 10.86 -1.69
CA LEU A 343 29.82 10.83 -0.33
C LEU A 343 28.82 10.35 0.74
N ALA A 344 27.56 10.07 0.35
CA ALA A 344 26.56 9.55 1.27
C ALA A 344 27.03 8.20 1.83
N TRP A 345 26.78 8.00 3.13
CA TRP A 345 27.07 6.69 3.75
C TRP A 345 26.26 5.59 3.06
N GLY A 346 26.91 4.48 2.70
CA GLY A 346 26.26 3.38 1.97
C GLY A 346 26.05 3.62 0.47
N ALA A 347 26.59 4.72 -0.11
CA ALA A 347 26.42 5.03 -1.53
C ALA A 347 26.99 3.93 -2.44
N LYS A 348 28.18 3.40 -2.10
CA LYS A 348 28.85 2.34 -2.86
C LYS A 348 28.06 1.02 -2.77
N GLU A 349 27.60 0.68 -1.58
CA GLU A 349 26.79 -0.50 -1.31
C GLU A 349 25.45 -0.40 -2.06
N SER A 350 24.77 0.75 -2.00
CA SER A 350 23.53 0.98 -2.73
C SER A 350 23.68 0.86 -4.25
N MET A 351 24.82 1.30 -4.81
CA MET A 351 25.11 1.11 -6.24
C MET A 351 25.28 -0.36 -6.62
N ALA A 352 25.76 -1.18 -5.70
CA ALA A 352 25.98 -2.62 -5.95
C ALA A 352 24.71 -3.46 -5.76
N MET A 353 23.66 -2.93 -5.13
CA MET A 353 22.39 -3.62 -4.93
C MET A 353 21.56 -3.64 -6.22
N ASN A 354 20.92 -4.76 -6.49
CA ASN A 354 19.81 -4.81 -7.47
C ASN A 354 18.54 -4.34 -6.79
N LEU A 355 18.11 -3.13 -7.13
CA LEU A 355 16.90 -2.47 -6.59
C LEU A 355 15.79 -2.36 -7.65
N ASP A 356 16.00 -2.99 -8.82
CA ASP A 356 15.06 -2.96 -9.94
C ASP A 356 14.16 -4.22 -9.97
N GLU A 357 14.55 -5.28 -9.25
CA GLU A 357 13.80 -6.53 -9.13
C GLU A 357 13.33 -6.71 -7.68
N TYR A 358 12.11 -7.23 -7.51
CA TYR A 358 11.57 -7.56 -6.18
C TYR A 358 12.53 -8.45 -5.40
N ASP A 359 12.72 -8.14 -4.13
CA ASP A 359 13.50 -8.93 -3.17
C ASP A 359 14.95 -9.25 -3.56
N ALA A 360 15.49 -8.58 -4.60
CA ALA A 360 16.85 -8.81 -5.06
C ALA A 360 17.91 -8.06 -4.24
N ALA A 361 17.52 -7.08 -3.43
CA ALA A 361 18.44 -6.39 -2.53
C ALA A 361 18.51 -7.11 -1.15
N PRO A 362 19.69 -7.11 -0.48
CA PRO A 362 19.80 -7.60 0.88
C PRO A 362 19.17 -6.60 1.87
N MET A 363 17.92 -6.85 2.27
CA MET A 363 17.07 -5.87 2.94
C MET A 363 17.59 -5.38 4.29
N LEU A 364 18.24 -6.25 5.10
CA LEU A 364 18.83 -5.80 6.35
C LEU A 364 19.91 -4.73 6.11
N ALA A 365 20.75 -4.93 5.09
CA ALA A 365 21.76 -3.95 4.72
C ALA A 365 21.14 -2.67 4.16
N LEU A 366 20.08 -2.78 3.34
CA LEU A 366 19.35 -1.62 2.84
C LEU A 366 18.68 -0.83 3.98
N ASN A 367 18.04 -1.50 4.93
CA ASN A 367 17.44 -0.86 6.10
C ASN A 367 18.50 -0.14 6.96
N GLU A 368 19.69 -0.72 7.13
CA GLU A 368 20.80 -0.06 7.84
C GLU A 368 21.27 1.21 7.10
N ILE A 369 21.37 1.16 5.78
CA ILE A 369 21.71 2.31 4.95
C ILE A 369 20.68 3.41 5.11
N ILE A 370 19.40 3.07 5.00
CA ILE A 370 18.28 4.01 5.19
C ILE A 370 18.33 4.62 6.59
N TRP A 371 18.48 3.80 7.62
CA TRP A 371 18.60 4.27 9.00
C TRP A 371 19.73 5.29 9.16
N LYS A 372 20.94 4.93 8.73
CA LYS A 372 22.12 5.80 8.85
C LYS A 372 22.04 7.05 7.99
N SER A 373 21.31 7.03 6.90
CA SER A 373 21.07 8.23 6.07
C SER A 373 20.24 9.29 6.81
N VAL A 374 19.37 8.87 7.73
CA VAL A 374 18.50 9.75 8.52
C VAL A 374 19.09 10.07 9.90
N ARG A 375 19.58 9.06 10.60
CA ARG A 375 20.05 9.15 11.99
C ARG A 375 21.56 9.46 12.10
N GLY A 376 22.26 9.45 10.98
CA GLY A 376 23.70 9.69 10.91
C GLY A 376 24.53 8.41 10.90
N PRO A 377 25.76 8.48 10.33
CA PRO A 377 26.56 7.28 10.03
C PRO A 377 27.06 6.53 11.26
N LYS A 378 27.06 7.15 12.45
CA LYS A 378 27.48 6.54 13.71
C LYS A 378 26.31 5.92 14.51
N SER A 379 25.08 6.10 14.04
CA SER A 379 23.91 5.55 14.73
C SER A 379 23.82 4.04 14.49
N GLU A 380 23.31 3.33 15.50
CA GLU A 380 23.02 1.89 15.41
C GLU A 380 21.54 1.70 15.17
N MET A 381 21.21 0.93 14.11
CA MET A 381 19.84 0.55 13.84
C MET A 381 19.42 -0.56 14.80
N PRO A 382 18.27 -0.44 15.48
CA PRO A 382 17.73 -1.55 16.26
C PRO A 382 17.51 -2.79 15.38
N LEU A 383 17.81 -3.96 15.91
CA LEU A 383 17.55 -5.21 15.21
C LEU A 383 16.03 -5.42 15.03
N PRO A 384 15.60 -6.04 13.94
CA PRO A 384 14.22 -6.44 13.76
C PRO A 384 13.75 -7.35 14.91
N ILE A 385 12.54 -7.07 15.40
CA ILE A 385 11.93 -7.88 16.46
C ILE A 385 10.91 -8.81 15.79
N ALA A 386 11.06 -10.12 16.00
CA ALA A 386 10.03 -11.10 15.69
C ALA A 386 9.55 -11.71 17.01
N ARG A 387 8.31 -11.44 17.42
CA ARG A 387 7.75 -11.95 18.66
C ARG A 387 6.70 -13.01 18.40
N ILE A 388 6.94 -14.20 18.93
CA ILE A 388 5.88 -15.20 19.07
C ILE A 388 5.17 -14.89 20.38
N HIS A 389 3.96 -14.36 20.30
CA HIS A 389 3.14 -14.08 21.47
C HIS A 389 2.47 -15.37 21.95
N PHE A 390 3.07 -16.04 22.95
CA PHE A 390 2.32 -17.02 23.72
C PHE A 390 1.43 -16.28 24.72
N ARG A 391 0.10 -16.42 24.61
CA ARG A 391 -0.76 -16.05 25.74
C ARG A 391 -0.38 -16.92 26.93
N LYS A 392 0.02 -16.29 28.03
CA LYS A 392 0.13 -16.94 29.33
C LYS A 392 -1.25 -17.25 29.89
#